data_7248900ad48c2e6172e7ed90a7b09361
#
_entry.id   7248900ad48c2e6172e7ed90a7b09361
#
_cell.length_a   1.000
_cell.length_b   1.000
_cell.length_c   1.000
_cell.angle_alpha   90.00
_cell.angle_beta   90.00
_cell.angle_gamma   90.00
#
_symmetry.space_group_name_H-M   'P 1'
#
loop_
_entity.id
_entity.type
_entity.pdbx_description
1 polymer ?
#
loop_
_entity_poly.entity_id
_entity_poly.type
_entity_poly.pdbx_seq_one_letter_code
_entity_poly.pdbx_strand_id
1 'polypeptide(L)'
;MVPAFDPMAAAGPIQPLLQRGQYARQRMMTLGDLLLENRIVFVGASPDTGGSPVITDYLASVIIQRLLFLQYENKTADVHMYINSPGGSVSATLAVYDTMQFLEAPIHTYCMGLAASGAAILLTAGTKGKRYCLPNSKVMIHQPYGQVGGQVSDIEIQANEILKERQRLNEILAKHTGQPLDAIARETDRDKYYHALEAKSFGLVDEVLQKPSDAKK
;
A
#
# COMPACT_ATOMS: atom_id res chain seq x y z
N MET A 1 -51.28 33.72 16.38
CA MET A 1 -50.86 34.19 15.04
C MET A 1 -49.39 33.81 14.91
N VAL A 2 -49.10 32.75 14.16
CA VAL A 2 -47.74 32.27 13.93
C VAL A 2 -47.17 33.03 12.73
N PRO A 3 -45.99 33.65 12.80
CA PRO A 3 -45.41 34.35 11.66
C PRO A 3 -45.10 33.37 10.53
N ALA A 4 -45.46 33.76 9.31
CA ALA A 4 -45.21 32.98 8.11
C ALA A 4 -43.70 32.79 7.89
N PHE A 5 -43.29 31.57 7.65
CA PHE A 5 -41.92 31.21 7.29
C PHE A 5 -41.64 31.71 5.86
N ASP A 6 -40.72 32.67 5.71
CA ASP A 6 -40.24 33.15 4.41
C ASP A 6 -39.00 32.35 4.01
N PRO A 7 -39.08 31.42 3.03
CA PRO A 7 -37.93 30.60 2.59
C PRO A 7 -36.87 31.40 1.84
N MET A 8 -37.13 32.66 1.46
CA MET A 8 -36.19 33.50 0.71
C MET A 8 -35.30 34.36 1.62
N ALA A 9 -35.61 34.48 2.92
CA ALA A 9 -34.84 35.30 3.86
C ALA A 9 -33.56 34.66 4.36
N ALA A 10 -33.30 33.36 4.02
CA ALA A 10 -32.11 32.61 4.43
C ALA A 10 -31.01 32.57 3.37
N ALA A 11 -31.20 33.15 2.19
CA ALA A 11 -30.17 33.26 1.19
C ALA A 11 -29.25 34.45 1.48
N GLY A 12 -28.22 34.24 2.28
CA GLY A 12 -27.14 35.22 2.39
C GLY A 12 -26.48 35.47 1.02
N PRO A 13 -25.75 36.57 0.84
CA PRO A 13 -25.12 36.91 -0.43
C PRO A 13 -24.27 35.76 -0.90
N ILE A 14 -24.47 35.31 -2.16
CA ILE A 14 -23.67 34.31 -2.82
C ILE A 14 -22.24 34.84 -2.84
N GLN A 15 -21.37 34.25 -2.04
CA GLN A 15 -19.95 34.62 -2.04
C GLN A 15 -19.37 34.35 -3.43
N PRO A 16 -18.61 35.29 -4.02
CA PRO A 16 -17.98 35.06 -5.31
C PRO A 16 -17.09 33.81 -5.23
N LEU A 17 -17.16 32.97 -6.25
CA LEU A 17 -16.30 31.79 -6.42
C LEU A 17 -14.84 32.21 -6.22
N LEU A 18 -14.23 31.79 -5.13
CA LEU A 18 -12.84 32.04 -4.85
C LEU A 18 -11.97 31.46 -5.96
N GLN A 19 -11.00 32.22 -6.43
CA GLN A 19 -10.03 31.74 -7.41
C GLN A 19 -9.31 30.49 -6.89
N ARG A 20 -8.98 29.55 -7.78
CA ARG A 20 -8.40 28.22 -7.46
C ARG A 20 -7.26 28.27 -6.43
N GLY A 21 -6.43 29.30 -6.46
CA GLY A 21 -5.33 29.52 -5.49
C GLY A 21 -5.78 29.95 -4.08
N GLN A 22 -6.99 30.51 -3.91
CA GLN A 22 -7.53 30.88 -2.60
C GLN A 22 -8.27 29.72 -1.93
N TYR A 23 -8.86 28.82 -2.72
CA TYR A 23 -9.48 27.58 -2.20
C TYR A 23 -8.46 26.69 -1.49
N ALA A 24 -7.24 26.56 -2.02
CA ALA A 24 -6.19 25.77 -1.42
C ALA A 24 -5.71 26.32 -0.05
N ARG A 25 -5.83 27.63 0.19
CA ARG A 25 -5.39 28.25 1.45
C ARG A 25 -6.43 28.18 2.58
N GLN A 26 -7.69 27.91 2.29
CA GLN A 26 -8.77 27.85 3.29
C GLN A 26 -9.18 26.42 3.65
N ARG A 27 -8.70 25.39 2.97
CA ARG A 27 -8.96 24.00 3.31
C ARG A 27 -8.13 23.63 4.55
N MET A 28 -8.79 23.22 5.62
CA MET A 28 -8.10 22.56 6.73
C MET A 28 -7.50 21.26 6.19
N MET A 29 -6.18 21.21 6.10
CA MET A 29 -5.46 20.04 5.63
C MET A 29 -5.47 18.98 6.74
N THR A 30 -5.77 17.75 6.35
CA THR A 30 -5.61 16.60 7.23
C THR A 30 -4.12 16.23 7.34
N LEU A 31 -3.75 15.40 8.31
CA LEU A 31 -2.39 14.85 8.36
C LEU A 31 -2.07 14.06 7.09
N GLY A 32 -3.05 13.35 6.52
CA GLY A 32 -2.90 12.62 5.27
C GLY A 32 -2.60 13.54 4.07
N ASP A 33 -3.25 14.71 4.02
CA ASP A 33 -2.97 15.72 2.98
C ASP A 33 -1.52 16.27 3.10
N LEU A 34 -1.07 16.56 4.33
CA LEU A 34 0.31 17.03 4.59
C LEU A 34 1.37 15.97 4.24
N LEU A 35 1.09 14.71 4.53
CA LEU A 35 1.96 13.61 4.14
C LEU A 35 2.01 13.47 2.61
N LEU A 36 0.85 13.57 1.94
CA LEU A 36 0.76 13.48 0.49
C LEU A 36 1.51 14.62 -0.22
N GLU A 37 1.48 15.84 0.31
CA GLU A 37 2.31 16.97 -0.20
C GLU A 37 3.82 16.64 -0.16
N ASN A 38 4.23 15.84 0.81
CA ASN A 38 5.61 15.34 0.92
C ASN A 38 5.82 14.01 0.17
N ARG A 39 4.88 13.66 -0.72
CA ARG A 39 4.90 12.44 -1.55
C ARG A 39 4.94 11.15 -0.72
N ILE A 40 4.35 11.19 0.48
CA ILE A 40 4.28 10.06 1.39
C ILE A 40 2.91 9.39 1.27
N VAL A 41 2.92 8.08 0.99
CA VAL A 41 1.75 7.21 0.97
C VAL A 41 1.86 6.20 2.11
N PHE A 42 0.82 6.04 2.91
CA PHE A 42 0.82 5.12 4.03
C PHE A 42 -0.05 3.88 3.73
N VAL A 43 0.54 2.68 3.89
CA VAL A 43 -0.16 1.39 3.79
C VAL A 43 -0.31 0.82 5.19
N GLY A 44 -1.43 1.11 5.83
CA GLY A 44 -1.67 0.75 7.22
C GLY A 44 -2.87 1.50 7.79
N ALA A 45 -3.06 1.37 9.10
CA ALA A 45 -4.13 2.07 9.80
C ALA A 45 -3.84 3.57 9.88
N SER A 46 -4.74 4.37 9.32
CA SER A 46 -4.76 5.82 9.47
C SER A 46 -6.21 6.32 9.47
N PRO A 47 -6.50 7.53 9.95
CA PRO A 47 -7.85 8.10 9.84
C PRO A 47 -8.38 8.11 8.40
N ASP A 48 -7.51 8.39 7.43
CA ASP A 48 -7.86 8.49 6.01
C ASP A 48 -8.15 7.12 5.37
N THR A 49 -7.69 6.04 6.01
CA THR A 49 -7.87 4.65 5.54
C THR A 49 -8.95 3.89 6.33
N GLY A 50 -9.80 4.61 7.06
CA GLY A 50 -10.85 4.02 7.90
C GLY A 50 -10.33 3.29 9.15
N GLY A 51 -9.07 3.53 9.54
CA GLY A 51 -8.46 2.98 10.75
C GLY A 51 -8.07 1.50 10.68
N SER A 52 -8.31 0.81 9.55
CA SER A 52 -7.93 -0.60 9.38
C SER A 52 -6.54 -0.74 8.74
N PRO A 53 -5.66 -1.60 9.28
CA PRO A 53 -4.39 -1.90 8.64
C PRO A 53 -4.48 -2.94 7.52
N VAL A 54 -5.66 -3.55 7.32
CA VAL A 54 -5.87 -4.62 6.33
C VAL A 54 -6.03 -4.03 4.93
N ILE A 55 -5.37 -4.63 3.95
CA ILE A 55 -5.50 -4.25 2.53
C ILE A 55 -6.85 -4.72 2.00
N THR A 56 -7.84 -3.84 2.12
CA THR A 56 -9.17 -3.98 1.54
C THR A 56 -9.24 -3.27 0.20
N ASP A 57 -10.32 -3.47 -0.56
CA ASP A 57 -10.58 -2.73 -1.80
C ASP A 57 -10.66 -1.22 -1.55
N TYR A 58 -11.18 -0.81 -0.38
CA TYR A 58 -11.19 0.60 0.03
C TYR A 58 -9.78 1.16 0.20
N LEU A 59 -8.93 0.49 1.01
CA LEU A 59 -7.55 0.93 1.22
C LEU A 59 -6.76 0.94 -0.10
N ALA A 60 -6.93 -0.08 -0.93
CA ALA A 60 -6.29 -0.15 -2.24
C ALA A 60 -6.71 1.04 -3.13
N SER A 61 -8.01 1.37 -3.17
CA SER A 61 -8.52 2.51 -3.93
C SER A 61 -7.92 3.84 -3.46
N VAL A 62 -7.79 4.05 -2.15
CA VAL A 62 -7.14 5.25 -1.58
C VAL A 62 -5.67 5.33 -2.01
N ILE A 63 -4.93 4.22 -1.89
CA ILE A 63 -3.51 4.16 -2.28
C ILE A 63 -3.35 4.45 -3.77
N ILE A 64 -4.13 3.80 -4.63
CA ILE A 64 -4.09 3.98 -6.09
C ILE A 64 -4.37 5.44 -6.46
N GLN A 65 -5.41 6.05 -5.90
CA GLN A 65 -5.72 7.46 -6.17
C GLN A 65 -4.57 8.39 -5.77
N ARG A 66 -3.91 8.15 -4.63
CA ARG A 66 -2.74 8.91 -4.19
C ARG A 66 -1.55 8.72 -5.13
N LEU A 67 -1.27 7.51 -5.53
CA LEU A 67 -0.19 7.21 -6.47
C LEU A 67 -0.41 7.89 -7.82
N LEU A 68 -1.62 7.80 -8.38
CA LEU A 68 -1.98 8.47 -9.64
C LEU A 68 -1.92 10.00 -9.51
N PHE A 69 -2.35 10.56 -8.40
CA PHE A 69 -2.22 12.00 -8.13
C PHE A 69 -0.76 12.45 -8.10
N LEU A 70 0.10 11.71 -7.40
CA LEU A 70 1.54 12.02 -7.34
C LEU A 70 2.23 11.88 -8.69
N GLN A 71 1.83 10.90 -9.50
CA GLN A 71 2.28 10.76 -10.89
C GLN A 71 1.87 11.96 -11.75
N TYR A 72 0.61 12.43 -11.60
CA TYR A 72 0.12 13.60 -12.32
C TYR A 72 0.88 14.88 -11.94
N GLU A 73 1.18 15.07 -10.66
CA GLU A 73 1.93 16.24 -10.19
C GLU A 73 3.38 16.25 -10.68
N ASN A 74 4.08 15.15 -10.51
CA ASN A 74 5.46 14.99 -10.96
C ASN A 74 5.81 13.50 -11.13
N LYS A 75 5.93 13.07 -12.38
CA LYS A 75 6.16 11.68 -12.74
C LYS A 75 7.60 11.17 -12.54
N THR A 76 8.54 12.06 -12.20
CA THR A 76 9.95 11.70 -11.98
C THR A 76 10.39 11.82 -10.54
N ALA A 77 9.61 12.51 -9.70
CA ALA A 77 9.94 12.68 -8.29
C ALA A 77 9.61 11.41 -7.49
N ASP A 78 10.49 11.04 -6.57
CA ASP A 78 10.37 9.85 -5.74
C ASP A 78 9.07 9.85 -4.92
N VAL A 79 8.45 8.68 -4.77
CA VAL A 79 7.31 8.42 -3.88
C VAL A 79 7.80 7.59 -2.70
N HIS A 80 7.35 7.91 -1.50
CA HIS A 80 7.72 7.21 -0.27
C HIS A 80 6.52 6.46 0.30
N MET A 81 6.54 5.14 0.26
CA MET A 81 5.47 4.28 0.74
C MET A 81 5.85 3.61 2.06
N TYR A 82 5.20 4.03 3.14
CA TYR A 82 5.41 3.47 4.48
C TYR A 82 4.39 2.38 4.77
N ILE A 83 4.86 1.20 5.17
CA ILE A 83 4.06 -0.02 5.26
C ILE A 83 4.08 -0.56 6.69
N ASN A 84 2.88 -0.67 7.29
CA ASN A 84 2.63 -1.38 8.54
C ASN A 84 1.26 -2.07 8.45
N SER A 85 1.24 -3.27 7.86
CA SER A 85 0.01 -3.96 7.49
C SER A 85 0.18 -5.48 7.56
N PRO A 86 -0.85 -6.22 8.01
CA PRO A 86 -0.89 -7.67 7.95
C PRO A 86 -1.18 -8.22 6.54
N GLY A 87 -1.37 -7.36 5.54
CA GLY A 87 -1.83 -7.76 4.21
C GLY A 87 -3.35 -7.71 4.09
N GLY A 88 -3.91 -8.52 3.19
CA GLY A 88 -5.36 -8.55 2.97
C GLY A 88 -5.76 -9.21 1.64
N SER A 89 -6.74 -8.65 0.96
CA SER A 89 -7.26 -9.16 -0.31
C SER A 89 -6.16 -9.25 -1.39
N VAL A 90 -6.10 -10.40 -2.06
CA VAL A 90 -5.13 -10.63 -3.16
C VAL A 90 -5.40 -9.67 -4.31
N SER A 91 -6.66 -9.54 -4.74
CA SER A 91 -7.03 -8.65 -5.84
C SER A 91 -6.74 -7.19 -5.53
N ALA A 92 -7.05 -6.73 -4.31
CA ALA A 92 -6.71 -5.38 -3.85
C ALA A 92 -5.19 -5.13 -3.82
N THR A 93 -4.42 -6.12 -3.34
CA THR A 93 -2.94 -6.07 -3.35
C THR A 93 -2.39 -5.98 -4.77
N LEU A 94 -2.87 -6.82 -5.69
CA LEU A 94 -2.41 -6.82 -7.07
C LEU A 94 -2.78 -5.53 -7.81
N ALA A 95 -3.93 -4.93 -7.52
CA ALA A 95 -4.31 -3.64 -8.09
C ALA A 95 -3.33 -2.51 -7.68
N VAL A 96 -2.91 -2.49 -6.42
CA VAL A 96 -1.86 -1.56 -5.94
C VAL A 96 -0.51 -1.89 -6.57
N TYR A 97 -0.14 -3.18 -6.61
CA TYR A 97 1.11 -3.65 -7.22
C TYR A 97 1.22 -3.22 -8.68
N ASP A 98 0.20 -3.50 -9.48
CA ASP A 98 0.19 -3.14 -10.90
C ASP A 98 0.28 -1.62 -11.09
N THR A 99 -0.41 -0.85 -10.25
CA THR A 99 -0.29 0.61 -10.23
C THR A 99 1.14 1.04 -9.94
N MET A 100 1.79 0.47 -8.91
CA MET A 100 3.20 0.77 -8.58
C MET A 100 4.14 0.49 -9.77
N GLN A 101 3.90 -0.62 -10.50
CA GLN A 101 4.74 -0.98 -11.65
C GLN A 101 4.46 -0.13 -12.90
N PHE A 102 3.25 0.43 -13.01
CA PHE A 102 2.84 1.30 -14.11
C PHE A 102 3.42 2.72 -14.01
N LEU A 103 3.73 3.20 -12.81
CA LEU A 103 4.23 4.55 -12.59
C LEU A 103 5.68 4.71 -13.09
N GLU A 104 6.00 5.90 -13.62
CA GLU A 104 7.38 6.28 -13.97
C GLU A 104 8.18 6.69 -12.74
N ALA A 105 7.51 7.24 -11.71
CA ALA A 105 8.13 7.70 -10.47
C ALA A 105 8.77 6.53 -9.70
N PRO A 106 10.03 6.65 -9.23
CA PRO A 106 10.61 5.66 -8.34
C PRO A 106 9.84 5.58 -7.01
N ILE A 107 9.58 4.36 -6.55
CA ILE A 107 8.85 4.13 -5.31
C ILE A 107 9.78 3.54 -4.25
N HIS A 108 10.03 4.31 -3.20
CA HIS A 108 10.68 3.84 -1.99
C HIS A 108 9.67 3.14 -1.10
N THR A 109 10.02 1.97 -0.59
CA THR A 109 9.16 1.23 0.34
C THR A 109 9.85 1.05 1.69
N TYR A 110 9.10 1.25 2.78
CA TYR A 110 9.63 1.21 4.14
C TYR A 110 8.75 0.32 5.02
N CYS A 111 9.29 -0.79 5.52
CA CYS A 111 8.60 -1.60 6.53
C CYS A 111 8.79 -0.98 7.91
N MET A 112 7.67 -0.61 8.56
CA MET A 112 7.62 -0.12 9.94
C MET A 112 6.76 -1.07 10.79
N GLY A 113 7.38 -1.90 11.58
CA GLY A 113 6.70 -2.90 12.40
C GLY A 113 6.45 -4.19 11.65
N LEU A 114 5.42 -4.27 10.80
CA LEU A 114 5.06 -5.49 10.08
C LEU A 114 4.68 -5.22 8.63
N ALA A 115 5.24 -5.99 7.71
CA ALA A 115 4.73 -6.14 6.36
C ALA A 115 4.47 -7.64 6.10
N ALA A 116 3.20 -8.06 6.14
CA ALA A 116 2.84 -9.46 6.01
C ALA A 116 1.97 -9.72 4.78
N SER A 117 2.10 -10.92 4.17
CA SER A 117 1.22 -11.36 3.08
C SER A 117 1.22 -10.36 1.90
N GLY A 118 0.08 -9.84 1.48
CA GLY A 118 -0.03 -8.81 0.45
C GLY A 118 0.84 -7.57 0.71
N ALA A 119 1.01 -7.15 1.98
CA ALA A 119 1.88 -6.03 2.31
C ALA A 119 3.37 -6.34 2.08
N ALA A 120 3.80 -7.59 2.24
CA ALA A 120 5.14 -8.03 1.88
C ALA A 120 5.38 -7.99 0.36
N ILE A 121 4.35 -8.31 -0.44
CA ILE A 121 4.38 -8.14 -1.90
C ILE A 121 4.65 -6.67 -2.26
N LEU A 122 3.87 -5.73 -1.67
CA LEU A 122 4.03 -4.30 -1.95
C LEU A 122 5.39 -3.76 -1.48
N LEU A 123 5.86 -4.20 -0.30
CA LEU A 123 7.20 -3.84 0.20
C LEU A 123 8.28 -4.26 -0.79
N THR A 124 8.25 -5.52 -1.22
CA THR A 124 9.24 -6.12 -2.11
C THR A 124 9.18 -5.55 -3.52
N ALA A 125 8.00 -5.05 -3.94
CA ALA A 125 7.75 -4.45 -5.25
C ALA A 125 8.25 -3.02 -5.42
N GLY A 126 8.80 -2.39 -4.38
CA GLY A 126 9.46 -1.09 -4.47
C GLY A 126 10.61 -1.10 -5.48
N THR A 127 11.03 0.09 -5.91
CA THR A 127 12.16 0.25 -6.82
C THR A 127 13.41 -0.38 -6.23
N LYS A 128 14.10 -1.20 -7.00
CA LYS A 128 15.31 -1.90 -6.55
C LYS A 128 16.37 -0.91 -6.06
N GLY A 129 16.96 -1.20 -4.91
CA GLY A 129 17.87 -0.31 -4.19
C GLY A 129 17.16 0.71 -3.28
N LYS A 130 15.81 0.74 -3.29
CA LYS A 130 15.00 1.70 -2.54
C LYS A 130 13.95 1.01 -1.64
N ARG A 131 14.22 -0.22 -1.19
CA ARG A 131 13.35 -1.01 -0.32
C ARG A 131 13.99 -1.17 1.06
N TYR A 132 13.29 -0.77 2.10
CA TYR A 132 13.89 -0.59 3.43
C TYR A 132 13.08 -1.29 4.53
N CYS A 133 13.79 -1.74 5.57
CA CYS A 133 13.21 -2.12 6.86
C CYS A 133 13.77 -1.27 8.00
N LEU A 134 12.95 -0.97 9.00
CA LEU A 134 13.46 -0.53 10.30
C LEU A 134 14.03 -1.72 11.08
N PRO A 135 14.97 -1.52 12.02
CA PRO A 135 15.72 -2.61 12.67
C PRO A 135 14.86 -3.66 13.37
N ASN A 136 13.72 -3.27 13.93
CA ASN A 136 12.80 -4.14 14.67
C ASN A 136 11.58 -4.59 13.84
N SER A 137 11.59 -4.32 12.52
CA SER A 137 10.51 -4.73 11.63
C SER A 137 10.59 -6.21 11.31
N LYS A 138 9.44 -6.76 10.93
CA LYS A 138 9.31 -8.13 10.42
C LYS A 138 8.62 -8.11 9.05
N VAL A 139 9.03 -9.02 8.19
CA VAL A 139 8.36 -9.31 6.94
C VAL A 139 7.86 -10.74 6.99
N MET A 140 6.62 -10.99 6.58
CA MET A 140 6.07 -12.35 6.53
C MET A 140 5.55 -12.64 5.14
N ILE A 141 5.95 -13.76 4.59
CA ILE A 141 5.44 -14.29 3.33
C ILE A 141 4.74 -15.62 3.56
N HIS A 142 3.69 -15.86 2.80
CA HIS A 142 2.97 -17.13 2.77
C HIS A 142 2.14 -17.24 1.48
N GLN A 143 1.60 -18.44 1.22
CA GLN A 143 0.65 -18.65 0.12
C GLN A 143 -0.70 -17.97 0.40
N PRO A 144 -1.50 -17.66 -0.64
CA PRO A 144 -2.83 -17.09 -0.43
C PRO A 144 -3.71 -18.04 0.38
N TYR A 145 -4.48 -17.45 1.30
CA TYR A 145 -5.50 -18.17 2.06
C TYR A 145 -6.86 -17.95 1.41
N GLY A 146 -7.59 -19.03 1.16
CA GLY A 146 -8.93 -18.97 0.60
C GLY A 146 -9.86 -20.02 1.20
N GLN A 147 -11.14 -19.70 1.24
CA GLN A 147 -12.21 -20.65 1.51
C GLN A 147 -13.05 -20.79 0.25
N VAL A 148 -13.38 -22.02 -0.11
CA VAL A 148 -14.21 -22.32 -1.26
C VAL A 148 -15.46 -23.06 -0.80
N GLY A 149 -16.60 -22.81 -1.46
CA GLY A 149 -17.87 -23.46 -1.14
C GLY A 149 -18.85 -23.29 -2.29
N GLY A 150 -19.89 -24.13 -2.33
CA GLY A 150 -20.92 -24.13 -3.36
C GLY A 150 -21.08 -25.48 -4.06
N GLN A 151 -21.51 -25.47 -5.31
CA GLN A 151 -21.60 -26.68 -6.14
C GLN A 151 -20.20 -27.20 -6.50
N VAL A 152 -20.07 -28.51 -6.80
CA VAL A 152 -18.77 -29.13 -7.11
C VAL A 152 -18.01 -28.38 -8.21
N SER A 153 -18.70 -28.00 -9.28
CA SER A 153 -18.10 -27.26 -10.38
C SER A 153 -17.59 -25.86 -9.96
N ASP A 154 -18.33 -25.19 -9.06
CA ASP A 154 -17.92 -23.88 -8.54
C ASP A 154 -16.68 -24.00 -7.63
N ILE A 155 -16.63 -25.06 -6.82
CA ILE A 155 -15.48 -25.38 -5.96
C ILE A 155 -14.23 -25.61 -6.82
N GLU A 156 -14.35 -26.36 -7.93
CA GLU A 156 -13.24 -26.62 -8.86
C GLU A 156 -12.74 -25.33 -9.51
N ILE A 157 -13.65 -24.47 -9.98
CA ILE A 157 -13.30 -23.18 -10.59
C ILE A 157 -12.55 -22.30 -9.57
N GLN A 158 -13.07 -22.17 -8.35
CA GLN A 158 -12.45 -21.34 -7.31
C GLN A 158 -11.10 -21.91 -6.86
N ALA A 159 -10.97 -23.22 -6.71
CA ALA A 159 -9.71 -23.87 -6.34
C ALA A 159 -8.63 -23.62 -7.42
N ASN A 160 -8.99 -23.75 -8.69
CA ASN A 160 -8.09 -23.47 -9.81
C ASN A 160 -7.66 -22.00 -9.85
N GLU A 161 -8.55 -21.06 -9.50
CA GLU A 161 -8.19 -19.63 -9.46
C GLU A 161 -7.21 -19.34 -8.32
N ILE A 162 -7.42 -19.90 -7.12
CA ILE A 162 -6.48 -19.78 -5.99
C ILE A 162 -5.07 -20.32 -6.36
N LEU A 163 -5.01 -21.43 -7.11
CA LEU A 163 -3.73 -21.96 -7.58
C LEU A 163 -3.02 -21.01 -8.56
N LYS A 164 -3.76 -20.35 -9.46
CA LYS A 164 -3.20 -19.34 -10.35
C LYS A 164 -2.72 -18.10 -9.59
N GLU A 165 -3.49 -17.63 -8.59
CA GLU A 165 -3.08 -16.54 -7.71
C GLU A 165 -1.79 -16.86 -6.97
N ARG A 166 -1.70 -18.07 -6.37
CA ARG A 166 -0.48 -18.56 -5.72
C ARG A 166 0.73 -18.51 -6.66
N GLN A 167 0.58 -19.02 -7.87
CA GLN A 167 1.64 -19.01 -8.87
C GLN A 167 2.08 -17.59 -9.18
N ARG A 168 1.13 -16.68 -9.47
CA ARG A 168 1.39 -15.28 -9.78
C ARG A 168 2.13 -14.56 -8.65
N LEU A 169 1.69 -14.72 -7.39
CA LEU A 169 2.33 -14.11 -6.24
C LEU A 169 3.77 -14.61 -6.05
N ASN A 170 4.00 -15.91 -6.25
CA ASN A 170 5.34 -16.48 -6.20
C ASN A 170 6.25 -15.93 -7.32
N GLU A 171 5.73 -15.76 -8.53
CA GLU A 171 6.46 -15.15 -9.64
C GLU A 171 6.83 -13.69 -9.35
N ILE A 172 5.92 -12.92 -8.75
CA ILE A 172 6.19 -11.55 -8.32
C ILE A 172 7.31 -11.53 -7.28
N LEU A 173 7.23 -12.38 -6.25
CA LEU A 173 8.29 -12.47 -5.23
C LEU A 173 9.62 -12.88 -5.85
N ALA A 174 9.65 -13.90 -6.72
CA ALA A 174 10.86 -14.35 -7.41
C ALA A 174 11.49 -13.21 -8.23
N LYS A 175 10.67 -12.49 -9.01
CA LYS A 175 11.11 -11.34 -9.81
C LYS A 175 11.81 -10.27 -8.97
N HIS A 176 11.23 -9.90 -7.82
CA HIS A 176 11.72 -8.78 -7.03
C HIS A 176 12.81 -9.15 -6.03
N THR A 177 12.81 -10.40 -5.51
CA THR A 177 13.86 -10.88 -4.59
C THR A 177 15.10 -11.35 -5.32
N GLY A 178 14.94 -11.86 -6.55
CA GLY A 178 15.98 -12.56 -7.29
C GLY A 178 16.16 -14.02 -6.86
N GLN A 179 15.28 -14.53 -5.99
CA GLN A 179 15.29 -15.94 -5.58
C GLN A 179 14.68 -16.83 -6.67
N PRO A 180 15.13 -18.07 -6.80
CA PRO A 180 14.50 -19.06 -7.69
C PRO A 180 13.03 -19.30 -7.29
N LEU A 181 12.16 -19.53 -8.28
CA LEU A 181 10.73 -19.72 -8.07
C LEU A 181 10.42 -20.89 -7.13
N ASP A 182 11.17 -21.98 -7.23
CA ASP A 182 11.04 -23.15 -6.35
C ASP A 182 11.44 -22.86 -4.90
N ALA A 183 12.43 -21.97 -4.68
CA ALA A 183 12.78 -21.49 -3.35
C ALA A 183 11.64 -20.64 -2.76
N ILE A 184 11.09 -19.71 -3.54
CA ILE A 184 9.91 -18.92 -3.13
C ILE A 184 8.74 -19.86 -2.80
N ALA A 185 8.45 -20.85 -3.64
CA ALA A 185 7.34 -21.79 -3.43
C ALA A 185 7.48 -22.57 -2.11
N ARG A 186 8.70 -22.95 -1.74
CA ARG A 186 8.98 -23.60 -0.43
C ARG A 186 8.81 -22.64 0.74
N GLU A 187 9.35 -21.41 0.62
CA GLU A 187 9.31 -20.42 1.70
C GLU A 187 7.91 -19.82 1.93
N THR A 188 7.04 -19.86 0.90
CA THR A 188 5.64 -19.38 1.01
C THR A 188 4.64 -20.48 1.36
N ASP A 189 5.05 -21.74 1.47
CA ASP A 189 4.12 -22.86 1.75
C ASP A 189 3.41 -22.72 3.10
N ARG A 190 4.08 -22.12 4.09
CA ARG A 190 3.55 -21.74 5.40
C ARG A 190 4.01 -20.34 5.77
N ASP A 191 3.45 -19.79 6.85
CA ASP A 191 3.88 -18.50 7.39
C ASP A 191 5.39 -18.50 7.67
N LYS A 192 6.12 -17.69 6.92
CA LYS A 192 7.55 -17.52 7.10
C LYS A 192 7.88 -16.09 7.45
N TYR A 193 8.37 -15.90 8.65
CA TYR A 193 8.79 -14.61 9.18
C TYR A 193 10.28 -14.37 8.95
N TYR A 194 10.60 -13.16 8.52
CA TYR A 194 11.96 -12.64 8.35
C TYR A 194 12.13 -11.40 9.21
N HIS A 195 13.11 -11.40 10.10
CA HIS A 195 13.54 -10.17 10.76
C HIS A 195 14.34 -9.31 9.76
N ALA A 196 14.53 -8.02 10.09
CA ALA A 196 15.05 -7.03 9.14
C ALA A 196 16.31 -7.47 8.37
N LEU A 197 17.32 -8.06 9.07
CA LEU A 197 18.55 -8.54 8.43
C LEU A 197 18.31 -9.78 7.57
N GLU A 198 17.43 -10.68 7.98
CA GLU A 198 17.05 -11.87 7.21
C GLU A 198 16.27 -11.45 5.95
N ALA A 199 15.36 -10.49 6.08
CA ALA A 199 14.62 -9.92 4.95
C ALA A 199 15.56 -9.32 3.91
N LYS A 200 16.60 -8.60 4.35
CA LYS A 200 17.65 -8.09 3.46
C LYS A 200 18.42 -9.23 2.80
N SER A 201 18.87 -10.23 3.56
CA SER A 201 19.64 -11.36 3.02
C SER A 201 18.85 -12.19 2.02
N PHE A 202 17.54 -12.31 2.21
CA PHE A 202 16.64 -13.02 1.31
C PHE A 202 16.28 -12.18 0.05
N GLY A 203 16.49 -10.87 0.09
CA GLY A 203 16.19 -9.97 -1.02
C GLY A 203 14.79 -9.34 -0.98
N LEU A 204 14.04 -9.49 0.12
CA LEU A 204 12.75 -8.84 0.33
C LEU A 204 12.89 -7.32 0.44
N VAL A 205 14.01 -6.85 0.98
CA VAL A 205 14.39 -5.44 1.04
C VAL A 205 15.86 -5.27 0.66
N ASP A 206 16.27 -4.05 0.39
CA ASP A 206 17.63 -3.72 -0.02
C ASP A 206 18.50 -3.31 1.17
N GLU A 207 17.91 -2.64 2.18
CA GLU A 207 18.65 -2.11 3.31
C GLU A 207 17.85 -2.06 4.61
N VAL A 208 18.57 -2.17 5.75
CA VAL A 208 18.04 -1.94 7.09
C VAL A 208 18.50 -0.56 7.55
N LEU A 209 17.53 0.37 7.72
CA LEU A 209 17.83 1.75 8.10
C LEU A 209 18.23 1.82 9.59
N GLN A 210 19.38 2.40 9.86
CA GLN A 210 19.85 2.72 11.21
C GLN A 210 19.89 4.23 11.43
N LYS A 211 19.89 4.66 12.70
CA LYS A 211 20.13 6.07 12.99
C LYS A 211 21.50 6.48 12.44
N PRO A 212 21.64 7.70 11.88
CA PRO A 212 22.93 8.18 11.40
C PRO A 212 24.04 8.17 12.45
N SER A 213 23.70 8.26 13.76
CA SER A 213 24.64 8.17 14.88
C SER A 213 25.22 6.77 15.08
N ASP A 214 24.50 5.72 14.66
CA ASP A 214 24.88 4.33 14.90
C ASP A 214 25.64 3.72 13.72
N ALA A 215 25.61 4.38 12.58
CA ALA A 215 26.33 3.97 11.36
C ALA A 215 27.85 4.28 11.40
N LYS A 216 28.35 4.96 12.46
CA LYS A 216 29.75 5.37 12.62
C LYS A 216 30.54 4.56 13.67
N LYS A 217 30.01 3.44 14.10
CA LYS A 217 30.73 2.47 14.92
C LYS A 217 30.99 1.19 14.08
#